data_d811e3572b21c79602963947d0831e2f
#
_entry.id   d811e3572b21c79602963947d0831e2f
#
_cell.length_a   1.000
_cell.length_b   1.000
_cell.length_c   1.000
_cell.angle_alpha   90.00
_cell.angle_beta   90.00
_cell.angle_gamma   90.00
#
_symmetry.space_group_name_H-M   'P 1'
#
loop_
_entity.id
_entity.type
_entity.pdbx_description
1 polymer ?
#
loop_
_entity_poly.entity_id
_entity_poly.type
_entity_poly.pdbx_seq_one_letter_code
_entity_poly.pdbx_strand_id
1 'polypeptide(L)'
;MNDQEHKWELLCSRYLSGTISREELDEMLRMAEHGDDLPGLSAVMRRNWDDAKQSGAGSHLDWNDKYRQLMEEAEAISPAIRRQTPIRRHSWKRLAAAAAVLLVLGVAAWIFISRRSADQSYAQHIATQSGRDILPGTNGAILTLGNGDRIVLDSAGTGTLAVQGGMAVIQGSGGLRYDGKEKNGKDVVFNTVQTPRGKQFRLLLADGTAVWLNAASSIRFPAAFAGAERRVEISGEAYFEVAKQEGMPFVVMSRGMEVRVLGTHFNVQAYEDEAAMETTLLEGSVEISAGGQQRRLRPGEQSIVNGEGEIKVQHEVNTDAVMAWKNGYFSFDQTSLYAVMRQLARWYDVEIEYEGRIPDRRFGGDISRNSKASEVLRILEASNVHFRIEDKKIIVMP
;
A
#
# COMPACT_ATOMS: atom_id res chain seq x y z
N MET A 1 -32.47 27.65 3.49
CA MET A 1 -31.51 26.53 3.46
C MET A 1 -31.96 25.58 4.55
N ASN A 2 -32.35 24.35 4.20
CA ASN A 2 -32.94 23.40 5.15
C ASN A 2 -31.80 22.76 5.96
N ASP A 3 -32.03 22.41 7.23
CA ASP A 3 -31.02 21.80 8.13
C ASP A 3 -30.37 20.55 7.54
N GLN A 4 -31.10 19.82 6.69
CA GLN A 4 -30.60 18.65 5.96
C GLN A 4 -29.60 19.00 4.84
N GLU A 5 -29.77 20.11 4.14
CA GLU A 5 -28.83 20.57 3.10
C GLU A 5 -27.48 20.95 3.73
N HIS A 6 -27.50 21.64 4.85
CA HIS A 6 -26.27 22.03 5.55
C HIS A 6 -25.51 20.83 6.12
N LYS A 7 -26.24 19.85 6.62
CA LYS A 7 -25.66 18.60 7.14
C LYS A 7 -25.03 17.77 6.00
N TRP A 8 -25.70 17.71 4.84
CA TRP A 8 -25.18 17.03 3.66
C TRP A 8 -23.89 17.69 3.12
N GLU A 9 -23.86 19.02 3.01
CA GLU A 9 -22.66 19.75 2.60
C GLU A 9 -21.47 19.50 3.54
N LEU A 10 -21.71 19.44 4.86
CA LEU A 10 -20.68 19.17 5.84
C LEU A 10 -20.11 17.75 5.69
N LEU A 11 -20.98 16.75 5.51
CA LEU A 11 -20.58 15.35 5.32
C LEU A 11 -19.78 15.17 4.02
N CYS A 12 -20.22 15.79 2.91
CA CYS A 12 -19.48 15.77 1.65
C CYS A 12 -18.09 16.43 1.76
N SER A 13 -18.00 17.57 2.46
CA SER A 13 -16.73 18.26 2.68
C SER A 13 -15.74 17.39 3.48
N ARG A 14 -16.21 16.68 4.51
CA ARG A 14 -15.39 15.77 5.32
C ARG A 14 -14.99 14.51 4.54
N TYR A 15 -15.85 14.01 3.69
CA TYR A 15 -15.52 12.90 2.80
C TYR A 15 -14.40 13.26 1.82
N LEU A 16 -14.51 14.43 1.16
CA LEU A 16 -13.51 14.90 0.20
C LEU A 16 -12.16 15.25 0.86
N SER A 17 -12.17 15.71 2.11
CA SER A 17 -10.95 15.98 2.89
C SER A 17 -10.35 14.72 3.55
N GLY A 18 -10.99 13.54 3.42
CA GLY A 18 -10.55 12.29 4.04
C GLY A 18 -10.68 12.28 5.58
N THR A 19 -11.46 13.20 6.17
CA THR A 19 -11.63 13.36 7.62
C THR A 19 -12.96 12.81 8.14
N ILE A 20 -13.76 12.18 7.26
CA ILE A 20 -15.07 11.61 7.63
C ILE A 20 -14.90 10.38 8.52
N SER A 21 -15.70 10.27 9.59
CA SER A 21 -15.76 9.08 10.42
C SER A 21 -16.63 8.00 9.77
N ARG A 22 -16.51 6.75 10.24
CA ARG A 22 -17.31 5.63 9.72
C ARG A 22 -18.82 5.83 9.97
N GLU A 23 -19.19 6.39 11.09
CA GLU A 23 -20.58 6.69 11.44
C GLU A 23 -21.16 7.81 10.56
N GLU A 24 -20.37 8.84 10.29
CA GLU A 24 -20.72 9.95 9.38
C GLU A 24 -20.83 9.47 7.92
N LEU A 25 -19.98 8.53 7.49
CA LEU A 25 -20.07 7.92 6.16
C LEU A 25 -21.34 7.08 6.01
N ASP A 26 -21.69 6.27 7.01
CA ASP A 26 -22.92 5.48 7.00
C ASP A 26 -24.16 6.39 7.04
N GLU A 27 -24.10 7.55 7.66
CA GLU A 27 -25.16 8.55 7.65
C GLU A 27 -25.29 9.22 6.28
N MET A 28 -24.16 9.59 5.67
CA MET A 28 -24.12 10.17 4.32
C MET A 28 -24.72 9.20 3.28
N LEU A 29 -24.36 7.92 3.35
CA LEU A 29 -24.90 6.88 2.45
C LEU A 29 -26.41 6.67 2.65
N ARG A 30 -26.90 6.68 3.91
CA ARG A 30 -28.33 6.61 4.20
C ARG A 30 -29.12 7.83 3.66
N MET A 31 -28.54 9.02 3.73
CA MET A 31 -29.15 10.23 3.15
C MET A 31 -29.20 10.14 1.62
N ALA A 32 -28.21 9.53 0.99
CA ALA A 32 -28.17 9.30 -0.45
C ALA A 32 -29.22 8.24 -0.91
N GLU A 33 -29.46 7.19 -0.13
CA GLU A 33 -30.43 6.13 -0.46
C GLU A 33 -31.90 6.56 -0.34
N HIS A 34 -32.22 7.54 0.51
CA HIS A 34 -33.59 7.94 0.82
C HIS A 34 -33.99 9.29 0.21
N GLY A 35 -33.13 9.91 -0.57
CA GLY A 35 -33.34 11.24 -1.13
C GLY A 35 -33.84 11.19 -2.58
N ASP A 36 -35.14 11.12 -2.80
CA ASP A 36 -35.77 11.23 -4.14
C ASP A 36 -35.58 12.62 -4.79
N ASP A 37 -35.14 13.64 -4.06
CA ASP A 37 -34.78 14.97 -4.57
C ASP A 37 -33.83 15.65 -3.55
N LEU A 38 -32.53 15.60 -3.80
CA LEU A 38 -31.54 16.42 -3.11
C LEU A 38 -31.19 17.64 -3.98
N PRO A 39 -31.91 18.79 -3.84
CA PRO A 39 -31.68 20.00 -4.63
C PRO A 39 -30.26 20.55 -4.50
N GLY A 40 -29.57 20.18 -3.42
CA GLY A 40 -28.18 20.58 -3.12
C GLY A 40 -27.10 19.74 -3.82
N LEU A 41 -27.37 18.49 -4.23
CA LEU A 41 -26.37 17.57 -4.79
C LEU A 41 -25.72 18.11 -6.06
N SER A 42 -26.53 18.66 -6.97
CA SER A 42 -26.03 19.26 -8.21
C SER A 42 -25.23 20.55 -7.98
N ALA A 43 -25.57 21.32 -6.94
CA ALA A 43 -24.87 22.56 -6.58
C ALA A 43 -23.51 22.26 -5.92
N VAL A 44 -23.45 21.27 -5.02
CA VAL A 44 -22.21 20.83 -4.35
C VAL A 44 -21.28 20.16 -5.37
N MET A 45 -21.80 19.31 -6.24
CA MET A 45 -21.01 18.71 -7.32
C MET A 45 -20.46 19.79 -8.27
N ARG A 46 -21.24 20.79 -8.64
CA ARG A 46 -20.80 21.87 -9.52
C ARG A 46 -19.69 22.71 -8.88
N ARG A 47 -19.81 23.07 -7.59
CA ARG A 47 -18.81 23.87 -6.86
C ARG A 47 -17.49 23.12 -6.73
N ASN A 48 -17.52 21.84 -6.33
CA ASN A 48 -16.33 21.01 -6.23
C ASN A 48 -15.68 20.73 -7.61
N TRP A 49 -16.48 20.75 -8.66
CA TRP A 49 -16.05 20.64 -10.03
C TRP A 49 -15.29 21.89 -10.51
N ASP A 50 -15.81 23.07 -10.19
CA ASP A 50 -15.16 24.34 -10.53
C ASP A 50 -13.83 24.49 -9.76
N ASP A 51 -13.77 24.02 -8.52
CA ASP A 51 -12.54 24.00 -7.72
C ASP A 51 -11.51 22.98 -8.26
N ALA A 52 -11.94 21.80 -8.69
CA ALA A 52 -11.06 20.81 -9.32
C ALA A 52 -10.51 21.30 -10.68
N LYS A 53 -11.30 22.07 -11.43
CA LYS A 53 -10.88 22.69 -12.69
C LYS A 53 -9.85 23.80 -12.48
N GLN A 54 -9.96 24.56 -11.39
CA GLN A 54 -8.98 25.60 -11.02
C GLN A 54 -7.67 25.01 -10.46
N SER A 55 -7.72 23.85 -9.82
CA SER A 55 -6.54 23.16 -9.27
C SER A 55 -5.73 22.35 -10.29
N GLY A 56 -6.15 22.25 -11.55
CA GLY A 56 -5.41 21.56 -12.61
C GLY A 56 -5.42 20.02 -12.51
N ALA A 57 -6.19 19.44 -11.63
CA ALA A 57 -6.34 18.00 -11.50
C ALA A 57 -7.26 17.47 -12.62
N GLY A 58 -6.68 16.85 -13.64
CA GLY A 58 -7.43 16.14 -14.70
C GLY A 58 -7.32 16.73 -16.11
N SER A 59 -6.13 17.11 -16.55
CA SER A 59 -5.89 17.80 -17.84
C SER A 59 -6.16 17.00 -19.13
N HIS A 60 -6.67 15.76 -19.06
CA HIS A 60 -6.88 14.89 -20.23
C HIS A 60 -8.32 14.44 -20.50
N LEU A 61 -9.29 14.87 -19.71
CA LEU A 61 -10.72 14.56 -19.93
C LEU A 61 -11.51 15.86 -20.14
N ASP A 62 -12.21 15.98 -21.27
CA ASP A 62 -13.21 17.03 -21.46
C ASP A 62 -14.45 16.68 -20.63
N TRP A 63 -14.43 17.18 -19.43
CA TRP A 63 -15.45 16.90 -18.43
C TRP A 63 -16.79 17.56 -18.75
N ASN A 64 -16.85 18.63 -19.54
CA ASN A 64 -18.09 19.28 -19.94
C ASN A 64 -18.89 18.38 -20.88
N ASP A 65 -18.22 17.66 -21.78
CA ASP A 65 -18.87 16.68 -22.65
C ASP A 65 -19.35 15.46 -21.89
N LYS A 66 -18.56 14.99 -20.90
CA LYS A 66 -18.94 13.87 -20.04
C LYS A 66 -20.16 14.21 -19.16
N TYR A 67 -20.19 15.40 -18.59
CA TYR A 67 -21.33 15.88 -17.80
C TYR A 67 -22.60 16.01 -18.65
N ARG A 68 -22.49 16.55 -19.88
CA ARG A 68 -23.62 16.67 -20.80
C ARG A 68 -24.17 15.29 -21.16
N GLN A 69 -23.32 14.34 -21.45
CA GLN A 69 -23.69 12.96 -21.76
C GLN A 69 -24.44 12.27 -20.60
N LEU A 70 -23.99 12.46 -19.37
CA LEU A 70 -24.64 11.93 -18.16
C LEU A 70 -26.01 12.60 -17.89
N MET A 71 -26.15 13.89 -18.19
CA MET A 71 -27.44 14.59 -18.02
C MET A 71 -28.44 14.20 -19.09
N GLU A 72 -28.01 13.99 -20.34
CA GLU A 72 -28.87 13.47 -21.42
C GLU A 72 -29.34 12.04 -21.17
N GLU A 73 -28.47 11.18 -20.61
CA GLU A 73 -28.85 9.82 -20.16
C GLU A 73 -29.83 9.85 -18.98
N ALA A 74 -29.68 10.77 -18.03
CA ALA A 74 -30.59 10.93 -16.89
C ALA A 74 -31.98 11.47 -17.32
N GLU A 75 -32.06 12.39 -18.29
CA GLU A 75 -33.32 12.88 -18.84
C GLU A 75 -34.03 11.82 -19.71
N ALA A 76 -33.29 10.93 -20.37
CA ALA A 76 -33.84 9.82 -21.15
C ALA A 76 -34.50 8.74 -20.29
N ILE A 77 -34.19 8.67 -19.00
CA ILE A 77 -34.71 7.68 -18.03
C ILE A 77 -36.01 8.14 -17.35
N SER A 78 -36.43 9.43 -17.50
CA SER A 78 -37.66 9.95 -16.92
C SER A 78 -38.86 9.82 -17.89
N PRO A 79 -39.75 8.82 -17.75
CA PRO A 79 -40.94 8.73 -18.57
C PRO A 79 -42.00 9.71 -18.04
N ALA A 80 -42.34 10.71 -18.88
CA ALA A 80 -43.49 11.58 -18.67
C ALA A 80 -44.78 10.77 -18.56
N ILE A 81 -45.44 10.81 -17.41
CA ILE A 81 -46.74 10.20 -17.17
C ILE A 81 -47.81 11.02 -17.91
N ARG A 82 -48.19 10.55 -19.08
CA ARG A 82 -49.42 11.02 -19.77
C ARG A 82 -50.56 10.13 -19.41
N ARG A 83 -51.52 10.64 -18.63
CA ARG A 83 -52.77 9.97 -18.33
C ARG A 83 -53.62 9.89 -19.62
N GLN A 84 -53.99 8.67 -20.01
CA GLN A 84 -55.13 8.42 -20.92
C GLN A 84 -56.02 7.28 -20.34
N THR A 85 -57.32 7.55 -20.33
CA THR A 85 -58.40 6.77 -19.82
C THR A 85 -58.68 5.49 -20.63
N PRO A 86 -59.49 4.51 -20.14
CA PRO A 86 -59.30 3.09 -20.44
C PRO A 86 -60.16 2.59 -21.60
N ILE A 87 -59.57 1.70 -22.40
CA ILE A 87 -60.37 0.77 -23.23
C ILE A 87 -60.06 -0.67 -22.81
N ARG A 88 -61.10 -1.30 -22.33
CA ARG A 88 -61.17 -2.67 -21.80
C ARG A 88 -61.07 -3.67 -22.97
N ARG A 89 -59.95 -4.42 -23.06
CA ARG A 89 -59.93 -5.76 -23.73
C ARG A 89 -58.68 -6.60 -23.39
N HIS A 90 -58.95 -7.82 -22.99
CA HIS A 90 -58.08 -8.99 -22.92
C HIS A 90 -56.95 -9.01 -21.89
N SER A 91 -57.28 -9.41 -20.68
CA SER A 91 -56.41 -9.53 -19.50
C SER A 91 -55.32 -10.64 -19.54
N TRP A 92 -55.46 -11.60 -20.44
CA TRP A 92 -54.56 -12.77 -20.47
C TRP A 92 -53.16 -12.50 -20.99
N LYS A 93 -53.01 -11.60 -21.96
CA LYS A 93 -51.66 -11.22 -22.48
C LYS A 93 -50.84 -10.41 -21.46
N ARG A 94 -51.51 -9.65 -20.59
CA ARG A 94 -50.83 -8.89 -19.50
C ARG A 94 -50.37 -9.77 -18.37
N LEU A 95 -51.14 -10.84 -18.06
CA LEU A 95 -50.72 -11.84 -17.08
C LEU A 95 -49.53 -12.67 -17.56
N ALA A 96 -49.48 -13.01 -18.86
CA ALA A 96 -48.33 -13.71 -19.44
C ALA A 96 -47.07 -12.82 -19.49
N ALA A 97 -47.18 -11.50 -19.78
CA ALA A 97 -46.08 -10.58 -19.74
C ALA A 97 -45.54 -10.36 -18.30
N ALA A 98 -46.43 -10.23 -17.31
CA ALA A 98 -46.05 -10.12 -15.90
C ALA A 98 -45.33 -11.38 -15.41
N ALA A 99 -45.83 -12.57 -15.81
CA ALA A 99 -45.20 -13.85 -15.49
C ALA A 99 -43.80 -13.98 -16.11
N ALA A 100 -43.61 -13.52 -17.36
CA ALA A 100 -42.32 -13.52 -18.03
C ALA A 100 -41.30 -12.57 -17.34
N VAL A 101 -41.73 -11.38 -16.93
CA VAL A 101 -40.89 -10.43 -16.17
C VAL A 101 -40.49 -11.00 -14.81
N LEU A 102 -41.41 -11.61 -14.07
CA LEU A 102 -41.11 -12.26 -12.80
C LEU A 102 -40.18 -13.46 -12.97
N LEU A 103 -40.26 -14.19 -14.08
CA LEU A 103 -39.39 -15.31 -14.39
C LEU A 103 -37.97 -14.82 -14.71
N VAL A 104 -37.83 -13.74 -15.49
CA VAL A 104 -36.53 -13.10 -15.79
C VAL A 104 -35.91 -12.54 -14.51
N LEU A 105 -36.70 -11.85 -13.67
CA LEU A 105 -36.21 -11.33 -12.38
C LEU A 105 -35.83 -12.46 -11.42
N GLY A 106 -36.63 -13.55 -11.40
CA GLY A 106 -36.33 -14.74 -10.61
C GLY A 106 -35.06 -15.45 -11.05
N VAL A 107 -34.85 -15.58 -12.37
CA VAL A 107 -33.60 -16.14 -12.94
C VAL A 107 -32.40 -15.20 -12.67
N ALA A 108 -32.57 -13.89 -12.84
CA ALA A 108 -31.54 -12.90 -12.54
C ALA A 108 -31.18 -12.90 -11.03
N ALA A 109 -32.19 -12.95 -10.15
CA ALA A 109 -31.97 -13.06 -8.71
C ALA A 109 -31.33 -14.39 -8.34
N TRP A 110 -31.75 -15.50 -8.97
CA TRP A 110 -31.14 -16.82 -8.75
C TRP A 110 -29.68 -16.86 -9.21
N ILE A 111 -29.36 -16.28 -10.39
CA ILE A 111 -27.98 -16.15 -10.88
C ILE A 111 -27.15 -15.26 -9.95
N PHE A 112 -27.73 -14.15 -9.46
CA PHE A 112 -27.06 -13.23 -8.55
C PHE A 112 -26.81 -13.86 -7.17
N ILE A 113 -27.81 -14.58 -6.63
CA ILE A 113 -27.68 -15.31 -5.36
C ILE A 113 -26.71 -16.50 -5.52
N SER A 114 -26.80 -17.25 -6.64
CA SER A 114 -25.89 -18.38 -6.91
C SER A 114 -24.44 -17.94 -7.07
N ARG A 115 -24.19 -16.78 -7.71
CA ARG A 115 -22.83 -16.20 -7.79
C ARG A 115 -22.34 -15.76 -6.42
N ARG A 116 -23.17 -15.10 -5.60
CA ARG A 116 -22.79 -14.75 -4.21
C ARG A 116 -22.55 -15.97 -3.33
N SER A 117 -23.33 -17.03 -3.49
CA SER A 117 -23.16 -18.27 -2.72
C SER A 117 -21.90 -19.03 -3.14
N ALA A 118 -21.54 -19.00 -4.43
CA ALA A 118 -20.29 -19.57 -4.91
C ALA A 118 -19.06 -18.81 -4.34
N ASP A 119 -19.11 -17.47 -4.35
CA ASP A 119 -18.03 -16.64 -3.79
C ASP A 119 -17.85 -16.84 -2.27
N GLN A 120 -18.95 -17.04 -1.53
CA GLN A 120 -18.89 -17.33 -0.09
C GLN A 120 -18.42 -18.76 0.22
N SER A 121 -18.76 -19.73 -0.61
CA SER A 121 -18.34 -21.12 -0.42
C SER A 121 -16.84 -21.31 -0.67
N TYR A 122 -16.26 -20.61 -1.64
CA TYR A 122 -14.82 -20.66 -1.90
C TYR A 122 -14.00 -19.98 -0.78
N ALA A 123 -14.44 -18.80 -0.31
CA ALA A 123 -13.80 -18.12 0.83
C ALA A 123 -13.87 -18.97 2.12
N GLN A 124 -14.96 -19.70 2.33
CA GLN A 124 -15.10 -20.65 3.43
C GLN A 124 -14.21 -21.89 3.26
N HIS A 125 -13.95 -22.37 2.04
CA HIS A 125 -13.07 -23.53 1.83
C HIS A 125 -11.62 -23.25 2.17
N ILE A 126 -11.11 -22.05 1.88
CA ILE A 126 -9.75 -21.64 2.29
C ILE A 126 -9.70 -21.43 3.81
N ALA A 127 -10.75 -20.84 4.39
CA ALA A 127 -10.82 -20.53 5.83
C ALA A 127 -11.20 -21.73 6.72
N THR A 128 -11.90 -22.76 6.20
CA THR A 128 -12.37 -23.90 7.02
C THR A 128 -11.38 -25.05 7.13
N GLN A 129 -10.28 -25.06 6.40
CA GLN A 129 -9.21 -26.05 6.59
C GLN A 129 -8.17 -25.64 7.63
N SER A 130 -8.16 -24.40 8.10
CA SER A 130 -7.26 -23.93 9.15
C SER A 130 -7.97 -22.94 10.08
N GLY A 131 -8.01 -23.24 11.35
CA GLY A 131 -8.81 -22.62 12.39
C GLY A 131 -8.68 -21.09 12.61
N ARG A 132 -7.86 -20.34 11.91
CA ARG A 132 -7.78 -18.86 11.92
C ARG A 132 -7.11 -18.35 10.66
N ASP A 133 -7.75 -17.37 9.99
CA ASP A 133 -7.15 -16.61 8.89
C ASP A 133 -5.90 -15.84 9.34
N ILE A 134 -4.94 -15.67 8.44
CA ILE A 134 -3.69 -14.98 8.75
C ILE A 134 -3.91 -13.47 8.60
N LEU A 135 -3.64 -12.76 9.69
CA LEU A 135 -3.78 -11.32 9.75
C LEU A 135 -2.60 -10.62 9.06
N PRO A 136 -2.83 -9.41 8.54
CA PRO A 136 -1.76 -8.61 7.93
C PRO A 136 -0.68 -8.24 8.95
N GLY A 137 0.50 -7.92 8.43
CA GLY A 137 1.59 -7.39 9.22
C GLY A 137 1.23 -6.05 9.89
N THR A 138 2.00 -5.68 10.88
CA THR A 138 1.79 -4.47 11.71
C THR A 138 3.09 -3.68 11.89
N ASN A 139 3.00 -2.51 12.51
CA ASN A 139 4.19 -1.76 12.91
C ASN A 139 4.86 -2.42 14.13
N GLY A 140 6.19 -2.47 14.11
CA GLY A 140 6.99 -2.96 15.21
C GLY A 140 8.41 -3.34 14.77
N ALA A 141 9.36 -3.25 15.69
CA ALA A 141 10.76 -3.58 15.46
C ALA A 141 11.42 -4.05 16.78
N ILE A 142 12.66 -4.51 16.69
CA ILE A 142 13.54 -4.79 17.80
C ILE A 142 14.76 -3.88 17.67
N LEU A 143 14.98 -3.04 18.67
CA LEU A 143 16.19 -2.25 18.80
C LEU A 143 17.21 -3.06 19.61
N THR A 144 18.38 -3.29 19.05
CA THR A 144 19.54 -3.81 19.77
C THR A 144 20.53 -2.67 19.97
N LEU A 145 20.81 -2.35 21.21
CA LEU A 145 21.75 -1.29 21.61
C LEU A 145 23.19 -1.78 21.51
N GLY A 146 24.16 -0.85 21.47
CA GLY A 146 25.59 -1.18 21.36
C GLY A 146 26.15 -2.00 22.53
N ASN A 147 25.49 -2.03 23.68
CA ASN A 147 25.82 -2.90 24.81
C ASN A 147 25.18 -4.30 24.71
N GLY A 148 24.40 -4.56 23.66
CA GLY A 148 23.70 -5.82 23.43
C GLY A 148 22.27 -5.90 23.99
N ASP A 149 21.80 -4.90 24.74
CA ASP A 149 20.43 -4.86 25.23
C ASP A 149 19.42 -4.82 24.09
N ARG A 150 18.33 -5.56 24.21
CA ARG A 150 17.26 -5.64 23.20
C ARG A 150 15.98 -5.05 23.74
N ILE A 151 15.40 -4.11 22.98
CA ILE A 151 14.16 -3.41 23.31
C ILE A 151 13.17 -3.68 22.19
N VAL A 152 11.99 -4.18 22.55
CA VAL A 152 10.89 -4.36 21.59
C VAL A 152 10.21 -3.00 21.37
N LEU A 153 10.16 -2.57 20.12
CA LEU A 153 9.52 -1.33 19.67
C LEU A 153 8.16 -1.70 19.10
N ASP A 154 7.13 -1.54 19.90
CA ASP A 154 5.74 -1.66 19.45
C ASP A 154 5.06 -0.28 19.40
N SER A 155 3.85 -0.23 18.86
CA SER A 155 3.11 1.02 18.73
C SER A 155 2.58 1.58 20.06
N ALA A 156 2.72 0.86 21.16
CA ALA A 156 2.14 1.20 22.46
C ALA A 156 3.10 1.96 23.39
N GLY A 157 4.42 1.86 23.18
CA GLY A 157 5.43 2.50 24.01
C GLY A 157 5.76 3.92 23.56
N THR A 158 5.73 4.90 24.48
CA THR A 158 6.23 6.26 24.24
C THR A 158 7.15 6.68 25.39
N GLY A 159 8.25 7.36 25.06
CA GLY A 159 9.20 7.88 26.05
C GLY A 159 10.64 7.56 25.75
N THR A 160 11.53 7.93 26.69
CA THR A 160 12.96 7.63 26.57
C THR A 160 13.22 6.17 26.94
N LEU A 161 13.78 5.43 25.97
CA LEU A 161 14.09 4.00 26.11
C LEU A 161 15.48 3.77 26.68
N ALA A 162 16.45 4.60 26.26
CA ALA A 162 17.85 4.46 26.66
C ALA A 162 18.60 5.80 26.50
N VAL A 163 19.77 5.91 27.09
CA VAL A 163 20.74 6.99 26.83
C VAL A 163 22.08 6.35 26.49
N GLN A 164 22.65 6.68 25.33
CA GLN A 164 23.92 6.14 24.86
C GLN A 164 24.80 7.26 24.29
N GLY A 165 26.06 7.34 24.73
CA GLY A 165 26.98 8.34 24.21
C GLY A 165 26.56 9.80 24.38
N GLY A 166 25.57 10.06 25.27
CA GLY A 166 24.94 11.39 25.42
C GLY A 166 23.71 11.60 24.54
N MET A 167 23.33 10.60 23.72
CA MET A 167 22.12 10.62 22.90
C MET A 167 20.98 9.90 23.61
N ALA A 168 19.82 10.56 23.75
CA ALA A 168 18.60 9.91 24.22
C ALA A 168 17.95 9.16 23.04
N VAL A 169 17.63 7.92 23.27
CA VAL A 169 16.84 7.08 22.34
C VAL A 169 15.39 7.16 22.75
N ILE A 170 14.57 7.81 21.96
CA ILE A 170 13.18 8.14 22.30
C ILE A 170 12.24 7.45 21.32
N GLN A 171 11.24 6.74 21.84
CA GLN A 171 10.12 6.24 21.05
C GLN A 171 8.95 7.23 21.14
N GLY A 172 8.36 7.56 20.00
CA GLY A 172 7.18 8.41 19.89
C GLY A 172 6.21 7.93 18.82
N SER A 173 5.12 8.65 18.61
CA SER A 173 4.10 8.33 17.59
C SER A 173 4.65 8.30 16.16
N GLY A 174 5.78 8.96 15.88
CA GLY A 174 6.47 8.97 14.59
C GLY A 174 7.55 7.91 14.42
N GLY A 175 7.69 6.97 15.38
CA GLY A 175 8.75 5.96 15.41
C GLY A 175 9.88 6.28 16.40
N LEU A 176 11.04 5.67 16.19
CA LEU A 176 12.24 5.86 17.01
C LEU A 176 12.99 7.11 16.55
N ARG A 177 13.47 7.93 17.51
CA ARG A 177 14.37 9.08 17.22
C ARG A 177 15.51 9.13 18.20
N TYR A 178 16.62 9.75 17.76
CA TYR A 178 17.79 10.05 18.56
C TYR A 178 17.84 11.56 18.84
N ASP A 179 18.00 11.95 20.11
CA ASP A 179 18.02 13.35 20.54
C ASP A 179 19.16 13.61 21.52
N GLY A 180 19.92 14.67 21.29
CA GLY A 180 21.04 15.02 22.14
C GLY A 180 22.28 15.45 21.35
N LYS A 181 23.38 15.66 22.08
CA LYS A 181 24.70 15.92 21.50
C LYS A 181 25.66 14.83 22.00
N GLU A 182 26.42 14.28 21.09
CA GLU A 182 27.50 13.35 21.42
C GLU A 182 28.44 14.02 22.42
N LYS A 183 28.64 13.36 23.58
CA LYS A 183 29.73 13.73 24.48
C LYS A 183 30.96 13.08 23.90
N ASN A 184 31.98 13.90 23.54
CA ASN A 184 33.29 13.52 23.01
C ASN A 184 33.80 12.17 23.53
N GLY A 185 33.33 11.08 22.94
CA GLY A 185 33.73 9.72 23.22
C GLY A 185 34.54 9.18 22.03
N LYS A 186 35.64 8.48 22.32
CA LYS A 186 36.47 7.89 21.25
C LYS A 186 35.84 6.68 20.57
N ASP A 187 34.79 6.09 21.15
CA ASP A 187 34.16 4.86 20.65
C ASP A 187 32.78 5.17 20.05
N VAL A 188 32.62 4.93 18.76
CA VAL A 188 31.34 5.03 18.07
C VAL A 188 30.46 3.86 18.47
N VAL A 189 29.33 4.14 19.14
CA VAL A 189 28.36 3.15 19.55
C VAL A 189 27.39 2.87 18.39
N PHE A 190 27.32 1.61 17.97
CA PHE A 190 26.39 1.17 16.92
C PHE A 190 25.14 0.54 17.52
N ASN A 191 24.01 0.88 16.94
CA ASN A 191 22.72 0.25 17.22
C ASN A 191 22.19 -0.46 15.99
N THR A 192 21.32 -1.44 16.20
CA THR A 192 20.63 -2.14 15.11
C THR A 192 19.13 -2.10 15.36
N VAL A 193 18.36 -1.65 14.36
CA VAL A 193 16.91 -1.80 14.35
C VAL A 193 16.56 -2.89 13.34
N GLN A 194 15.80 -3.89 13.77
CA GLN A 194 15.38 -5.00 12.96
C GLN A 194 13.86 -5.12 12.97
N THR A 195 13.25 -5.23 11.81
CA THR A 195 11.85 -5.59 11.61
C THR A 195 11.75 -7.11 11.38
N PRO A 196 11.15 -7.88 12.27
CA PRO A 196 10.82 -9.27 11.98
C PRO A 196 9.88 -9.40 10.76
N ARG A 197 9.67 -10.61 10.29
CA ARG A 197 8.58 -10.91 9.34
C ARG A 197 7.25 -10.45 9.95
N GLY A 198 6.32 -9.98 9.14
CA GLY A 198 5.06 -9.43 9.58
C GLY A 198 5.16 -8.05 10.25
N LYS A 199 6.31 -7.38 10.19
CA LYS A 199 6.52 -6.07 10.80
C LYS A 199 7.15 -5.08 9.84
N GLN A 200 6.76 -3.82 9.95
CA GLN A 200 7.45 -2.69 9.33
C GLN A 200 7.69 -1.61 10.38
N PHE A 201 8.66 -0.73 10.17
CA PHE A 201 8.96 0.29 11.17
C PHE A 201 9.57 1.53 10.55
N ARG A 202 9.30 2.69 11.17
CA ARG A 202 9.92 3.97 10.81
C ARG A 202 10.85 4.43 11.92
N LEU A 203 12.02 4.95 11.55
CA LEU A 203 12.95 5.59 12.50
C LEU A 203 13.50 6.89 11.93
N LEU A 204 13.94 7.77 12.81
CA LEU A 204 14.63 9.01 12.49
C LEU A 204 16.04 8.93 13.08
N LEU A 205 17.06 8.99 12.22
CA LEU A 205 18.45 8.97 12.62
C LEU A 205 18.89 10.32 13.23
N ALA A 206 20.05 10.33 13.87
CA ALA A 206 20.56 11.51 14.58
C ALA A 206 20.83 12.72 13.67
N ASP A 207 21.05 12.50 12.39
CA ASP A 207 21.25 13.55 11.37
C ASP A 207 19.94 14.11 10.78
N GLY A 208 18.78 13.59 11.23
CA GLY A 208 17.47 13.95 10.70
C GLY A 208 17.03 13.11 9.49
N THR A 209 17.84 12.13 9.05
CA THR A 209 17.45 11.19 8.00
C THR A 209 16.31 10.29 8.47
N ALA A 210 15.20 10.25 7.73
CA ALA A 210 14.11 9.34 8.00
C ALA A 210 14.29 8.04 7.20
N VAL A 211 14.05 6.90 7.87
CA VAL A 211 14.19 5.56 7.30
C VAL A 211 12.93 4.76 7.59
N TRP A 212 12.40 4.07 6.58
CA TRP A 212 11.36 3.06 6.73
C TRP A 212 11.96 1.71 6.41
N LEU A 213 11.74 0.75 7.28
CA LEU A 213 12.12 -0.65 7.10
C LEU A 213 10.89 -1.47 6.75
N ASN A 214 10.94 -2.21 5.65
CA ASN A 214 9.93 -3.19 5.30
C ASN A 214 10.06 -4.47 6.16
N ALA A 215 9.19 -5.45 5.99
CA ALA A 215 9.23 -6.71 6.73
C ALA A 215 10.53 -7.49 6.45
N ALA A 216 11.04 -8.19 7.46
CA ALA A 216 12.29 -8.96 7.42
C ALA A 216 13.52 -8.10 7.01
N SER A 217 13.63 -6.89 7.57
CA SER A 217 14.71 -5.94 7.25
C SER A 217 15.44 -5.48 8.49
N SER A 218 16.65 -4.95 8.31
CA SER A 218 17.43 -4.38 9.40
C SER A 218 18.28 -3.20 8.93
N ILE A 219 18.56 -2.30 9.87
CA ILE A 219 19.53 -1.23 9.69
C ILE A 219 20.46 -1.18 10.90
N ARG A 220 21.77 -1.14 10.65
CA ARG A 220 22.82 -0.91 11.63
C ARG A 220 23.43 0.48 11.40
N PHE A 221 23.47 1.29 12.43
CA PHE A 221 23.87 2.69 12.33
C PHE A 221 24.54 3.16 13.62
N PRO A 222 25.41 4.18 13.60
CA PRO A 222 25.95 4.77 14.80
C PRO A 222 24.91 5.63 15.52
N ALA A 223 24.92 5.65 16.85
CA ALA A 223 24.04 6.51 17.64
C ALA A 223 24.18 8.00 17.29
N ALA A 224 25.39 8.42 16.87
CA ALA A 224 25.67 9.71 16.27
C ALA A 224 26.67 9.55 15.11
N PHE A 225 26.53 10.34 14.07
CA PHE A 225 27.45 10.32 12.94
C PHE A 225 28.66 11.21 13.26
N ALA A 226 29.85 10.60 13.21
CA ALA A 226 31.14 11.27 13.40
C ALA A 226 32.06 10.99 12.18
N GLY A 227 32.93 11.94 11.83
CA GLY A 227 33.88 11.75 10.74
C GLY A 227 33.45 12.39 9.43
N ALA A 228 33.95 11.85 8.30
CA ALA A 228 33.78 12.43 6.97
C ALA A 228 32.51 11.96 6.23
N GLU A 229 31.84 10.96 6.73
CA GLU A 229 30.65 10.39 6.10
C GLU A 229 29.67 9.81 7.14
N ARG A 230 28.38 9.72 6.75
CA ARG A 230 27.27 9.12 7.52
C ARG A 230 27.03 7.70 6.98
N ARG A 231 27.63 6.70 7.61
CA ARG A 231 27.60 5.32 7.12
C ARG A 231 26.59 4.48 7.91
N VAL A 232 25.73 3.77 7.17
CA VAL A 232 24.78 2.77 7.69
C VAL A 232 24.90 1.47 6.91
N GLU A 233 24.48 0.37 7.50
CA GLU A 233 24.44 -0.94 6.87
C GLU A 233 23.03 -1.49 6.93
N ILE A 234 22.52 -2.05 5.81
CA ILE A 234 21.16 -2.61 5.73
C ILE A 234 21.17 -4.05 5.23
N SER A 235 20.10 -4.75 5.61
CA SER A 235 19.66 -6.01 5.02
C SER A 235 18.15 -5.93 4.81
N GLY A 236 17.63 -6.59 3.76
CA GLY A 236 16.21 -6.49 3.42
C GLY A 236 15.89 -5.24 2.60
N GLU A 237 14.77 -4.56 2.89
CA GLU A 237 14.32 -3.40 2.12
C GLU A 237 14.13 -2.19 3.01
N ALA A 238 14.68 -1.06 2.55
CA ALA A 238 14.57 0.22 3.24
C ALA A 238 14.36 1.38 2.27
N TYR A 239 13.49 2.30 2.65
CA TYR A 239 13.33 3.58 1.99
C TYR A 239 13.95 4.69 2.84
N PHE A 240 14.65 5.61 2.20
CA PHE A 240 15.39 6.70 2.83
C PHE A 240 14.90 8.05 2.33
N GLU A 241 14.68 8.97 3.27
CA GLU A 241 14.61 10.40 3.04
C GLU A 241 15.83 11.04 3.74
N VAL A 242 16.93 11.14 3.01
CA VAL A 242 18.20 11.57 3.59
C VAL A 242 18.24 13.08 3.78
N ALA A 243 18.52 13.52 5.00
CA ALA A 243 18.73 14.92 5.31
C ALA A 243 19.92 15.49 4.51
N LYS A 244 19.68 16.59 3.79
CA LYS A 244 20.73 17.24 2.98
C LYS A 244 21.83 17.79 3.88
N GLN A 245 23.05 17.32 3.65
CA GLN A 245 24.24 17.79 4.36
C GLN A 245 25.43 17.84 3.40
N GLU A 246 25.83 19.05 3.04
CA GLU A 246 26.98 19.27 2.17
C GLU A 246 28.28 18.93 2.91
N GLY A 247 29.21 18.23 2.23
CA GLY A 247 30.49 17.84 2.80
C GLY A 247 30.53 16.60 3.67
N MET A 248 29.36 15.99 3.99
CA MET A 248 29.27 14.73 4.74
C MET A 248 28.27 13.75 4.09
N PRO A 249 28.71 13.02 3.04
CA PRO A 249 27.82 12.11 2.30
C PRO A 249 27.22 11.04 3.20
N PHE A 250 25.98 10.61 2.86
CA PHE A 250 25.32 9.48 3.47
C PHE A 250 25.60 8.22 2.63
N VAL A 251 26.03 7.17 3.29
CA VAL A 251 26.48 5.94 2.65
C VAL A 251 25.71 4.75 3.20
N VAL A 252 24.99 4.05 2.32
CA VAL A 252 24.29 2.80 2.65
C VAL A 252 25.09 1.62 2.11
N MET A 253 25.43 0.70 2.99
CA MET A 253 26.12 -0.54 2.65
C MET A 253 25.16 -1.72 2.69
N SER A 254 25.24 -2.59 1.70
CA SER A 254 24.56 -3.90 1.72
C SER A 254 25.24 -4.89 0.80
N ARG A 255 25.61 -6.06 1.30
CA ARG A 255 26.11 -7.21 0.51
C ARG A 255 27.21 -6.82 -0.51
N GLY A 256 28.12 -5.90 -0.16
CA GLY A 256 29.19 -5.45 -1.06
C GLY A 256 28.79 -4.34 -2.04
N MET A 257 27.54 -3.90 -2.03
CA MET A 257 27.08 -2.69 -2.72
C MET A 257 27.20 -1.48 -1.78
N GLU A 258 27.69 -0.38 -2.29
CA GLU A 258 27.72 0.94 -1.65
C GLU A 258 26.80 1.89 -2.43
N VAL A 259 25.90 2.56 -1.71
CA VAL A 259 24.99 3.59 -2.21
C VAL A 259 25.36 4.91 -1.54
N ARG A 260 25.86 5.90 -2.30
CA ARG A 260 26.35 7.19 -1.81
C ARG A 260 25.45 8.33 -2.27
N VAL A 261 25.02 9.18 -1.30
CA VAL A 261 24.13 10.32 -1.56
C VAL A 261 24.49 11.53 -0.70
N LEU A 262 23.95 12.71 -1.04
CA LEU A 262 24.14 13.96 -0.27
C LEU A 262 22.85 14.45 0.40
N GLY A 263 21.67 14.12 -0.19
CA GLY A 263 20.35 14.51 0.27
C GLY A 263 19.35 14.08 -0.79
N THR A 264 18.70 12.94 -0.60
CA THR A 264 18.14 12.13 -1.69
C THR A 264 17.04 11.27 -1.14
N HIS A 265 15.98 11.03 -1.93
CA HIS A 265 14.93 10.08 -1.64
C HIS A 265 15.11 8.84 -2.52
N PHE A 266 15.29 7.67 -1.92
CA PHE A 266 15.55 6.43 -2.64
C PHE A 266 15.13 5.20 -1.85
N ASN A 267 14.85 4.12 -2.57
CA ASN A 267 14.54 2.79 -2.02
C ASN A 267 15.70 1.83 -2.31
N VAL A 268 16.05 1.01 -1.36
CA VAL A 268 17.01 -0.10 -1.54
C VAL A 268 16.34 -1.39 -1.15
N GLN A 269 16.29 -2.35 -2.07
CA GLN A 269 15.87 -3.73 -1.83
C GLN A 269 17.11 -4.63 -1.94
N ALA A 270 17.48 -5.29 -0.84
CA ALA A 270 18.66 -6.12 -0.74
C ALA A 270 18.40 -7.38 0.10
N TYR A 271 17.26 -8.03 -0.12
CA TYR A 271 16.94 -9.31 0.51
C TYR A 271 17.88 -10.41 0.01
N GLU A 272 18.24 -11.35 0.90
CA GLU A 272 19.11 -12.47 0.55
C GLU A 272 18.43 -13.50 -0.36
N ASP A 273 17.09 -13.61 -0.25
CA ASP A 273 16.25 -14.51 -1.05
C ASP A 273 15.83 -13.90 -2.41
N GLU A 274 16.32 -12.69 -2.74
CA GLU A 274 16.16 -12.07 -4.06
C GLU A 274 17.44 -12.22 -4.91
N ALA A 275 17.25 -12.38 -6.21
CA ALA A 275 18.36 -12.66 -7.16
C ALA A 275 19.33 -11.48 -7.33
N ALA A 276 18.88 -10.27 -7.08
CA ALA A 276 19.64 -9.05 -7.23
C ALA A 276 19.30 -8.04 -6.13
N MET A 277 20.19 -7.10 -5.90
CA MET A 277 19.92 -5.90 -5.11
C MET A 277 19.45 -4.79 -6.05
N GLU A 278 18.40 -4.07 -5.65
CA GLU A 278 17.82 -3.01 -6.44
C GLU A 278 17.89 -1.68 -5.66
N THR A 279 18.30 -0.62 -6.33
CA THR A 279 18.26 0.73 -5.77
C THR A 279 17.52 1.64 -6.73
N THR A 280 16.38 2.19 -6.29
CA THR A 280 15.54 3.08 -7.11
C THR A 280 15.63 4.50 -6.58
N LEU A 281 15.93 5.43 -7.46
CA LEU A 281 16.03 6.85 -7.14
C LEU A 281 14.71 7.56 -7.43
N LEU A 282 14.18 8.25 -6.40
CA LEU A 282 12.97 9.08 -6.52
C LEU A 282 13.30 10.55 -6.69
N GLU A 283 14.23 11.08 -5.87
CA GLU A 283 14.63 12.50 -5.89
C GLU A 283 16.10 12.65 -5.57
N GLY A 284 16.79 13.58 -6.24
CA GLY A 284 18.19 13.91 -6.01
C GLY A 284 19.15 13.18 -6.94
N SER A 285 20.22 12.61 -6.40
CA SER A 285 21.24 11.85 -7.14
C SER A 285 21.83 10.76 -6.25
N VAL A 286 21.98 9.58 -6.83
CA VAL A 286 22.58 8.40 -6.18
C VAL A 286 23.78 7.93 -6.97
N GLU A 287 24.88 7.62 -6.28
CA GLU A 287 26.04 6.93 -6.83
C GLU A 287 26.07 5.50 -6.25
N ILE A 288 26.09 4.49 -7.12
CA ILE A 288 26.17 3.07 -6.78
C ILE A 288 27.55 2.54 -7.10
N SER A 289 28.17 1.84 -6.16
CA SER A 289 29.43 1.13 -6.36
C SER A 289 29.28 -0.34 -5.97
N ALA A 290 29.65 -1.25 -6.85
CA ALA A 290 29.67 -2.70 -6.61
C ALA A 290 30.61 -3.39 -7.61
N GLY A 291 31.30 -4.48 -7.22
CA GLY A 291 32.14 -5.28 -8.10
C GLY A 291 33.22 -4.46 -8.84
N GLY A 292 33.70 -3.36 -8.25
CA GLY A 292 34.65 -2.44 -8.90
C GLY A 292 34.06 -1.53 -9.99
N GLN A 293 32.74 -1.61 -10.20
CA GLN A 293 31.99 -0.72 -11.09
C GLN A 293 31.36 0.42 -10.31
N GLN A 294 31.10 1.53 -11.00
CA GLN A 294 30.41 2.69 -10.44
C GLN A 294 29.40 3.22 -11.45
N ARG A 295 28.19 3.55 -10.97
CA ARG A 295 27.10 4.10 -11.78
C ARG A 295 26.41 5.20 -11.00
N ARG A 296 25.88 6.19 -11.73
CA ARG A 296 25.06 7.27 -11.17
C ARG A 296 23.65 7.16 -11.69
N LEU A 297 22.68 7.27 -10.78
CA LEU A 297 21.24 7.26 -11.12
C LEU A 297 20.70 8.68 -11.16
N ARG A 298 19.70 8.87 -12.01
CA ARG A 298 18.79 10.01 -12.08
C ARG A 298 17.42 9.62 -11.53
N PRO A 299 16.59 10.58 -11.12
CA PRO A 299 15.22 10.29 -10.69
C PRO A 299 14.45 9.47 -11.73
N GLY A 300 13.75 8.41 -11.27
CA GLY A 300 13.05 7.44 -12.12
C GLY A 300 13.92 6.31 -12.66
N GLU A 301 15.21 6.25 -12.30
CA GLU A 301 16.09 5.14 -12.65
C GLU A 301 16.31 4.18 -11.48
N GLN A 302 16.58 2.91 -11.82
CA GLN A 302 16.89 1.84 -10.88
C GLN A 302 18.19 1.15 -11.27
N SER A 303 19.07 0.93 -10.30
CA SER A 303 20.19 0.01 -10.46
C SER A 303 19.80 -1.39 -10.02
N ILE A 304 20.23 -2.40 -10.78
CA ILE A 304 20.08 -3.82 -10.49
C ILE A 304 21.50 -4.40 -10.38
N VAL A 305 21.88 -4.85 -9.18
CA VAL A 305 23.20 -5.40 -8.88
C VAL A 305 23.07 -6.88 -8.60
N ASN A 306 23.65 -7.71 -9.46
CA ASN A 306 23.63 -9.16 -9.31
C ASN A 306 24.65 -9.66 -8.28
N GLY A 307 24.65 -10.98 -8.00
CA GLY A 307 25.57 -11.59 -7.02
C GLY A 307 27.05 -11.49 -7.36
N GLU A 308 27.39 -11.15 -8.61
CA GLU A 308 28.78 -10.95 -9.10
C GLU A 308 29.20 -9.48 -8.98
N GLY A 309 28.30 -8.58 -8.57
CA GLY A 309 28.55 -7.16 -8.46
C GLY A 309 28.42 -6.40 -9.80
N GLU A 310 27.87 -7.00 -10.84
CA GLU A 310 27.60 -6.31 -12.10
C GLU A 310 26.40 -5.36 -11.90
N ILE A 311 26.55 -4.10 -12.34
CA ILE A 311 25.53 -3.05 -12.22
C ILE A 311 24.85 -2.83 -13.57
N LYS A 312 23.54 -3.10 -13.64
CA LYS A 312 22.66 -2.70 -14.75
C LYS A 312 21.78 -1.53 -14.29
N VAL A 313 21.56 -0.57 -15.19
CA VAL A 313 20.64 0.55 -14.95
C VAL A 313 19.41 0.37 -15.83
N GLN A 314 18.25 0.38 -15.18
CA GLN A 314 16.94 0.43 -15.84
C GLN A 314 16.41 1.85 -15.78
N HIS A 315 15.91 2.34 -16.90
CA HIS A 315 15.32 3.67 -17.04
C HIS A 315 13.79 3.59 -16.97
N GLU A 316 13.15 4.69 -16.61
CA GLU A 316 11.68 4.81 -16.58
C GLU A 316 10.99 3.75 -15.71
N VAL A 317 11.50 3.54 -14.51
CA VAL A 317 10.92 2.61 -13.54
C VAL A 317 9.65 3.21 -12.94
N ASN A 318 8.63 2.37 -12.76
CA ASN A 318 7.43 2.75 -12.03
C ASN A 318 7.75 2.93 -10.53
N THR A 319 8.11 4.16 -10.15
CA THR A 319 8.47 4.51 -8.78
C THR A 319 7.31 4.35 -7.80
N ASP A 320 6.05 4.50 -8.25
CA ASP A 320 4.87 4.29 -7.41
C ASP A 320 4.73 2.81 -7.02
N ALA A 321 5.01 1.90 -7.95
CA ALA A 321 5.05 0.46 -7.66
C ALA A 321 6.16 0.11 -6.66
N VAL A 322 7.35 0.69 -6.80
CA VAL A 322 8.45 0.50 -5.85
C VAL A 322 8.09 1.00 -4.45
N MET A 323 7.35 2.12 -4.37
CA MET A 323 6.95 2.74 -3.10
C MET A 323 5.66 2.19 -2.51
N ALA A 324 4.97 1.30 -3.21
CA ALA A 324 3.66 0.79 -2.81
C ALA A 324 3.69 0.16 -1.42
N TRP A 325 4.75 -0.55 -1.06
CA TRP A 325 4.89 -1.20 0.25
C TRP A 325 4.84 -0.20 1.41
N LYS A 326 5.50 0.96 1.27
CA LYS A 326 5.48 2.04 2.25
C LYS A 326 4.09 2.70 2.33
N ASN A 327 3.36 2.73 1.21
CA ASN A 327 2.03 3.30 1.07
C ASN A 327 0.90 2.31 1.44
N GLY A 328 1.25 1.09 1.90
CA GLY A 328 0.28 0.09 2.37
C GLY A 328 -0.32 -0.79 1.28
N TYR A 329 0.38 -0.95 0.15
CA TYR A 329 -0.03 -1.81 -0.97
C TYR A 329 1.06 -2.80 -1.35
N PHE A 330 0.65 -3.96 -1.84
CA PHE A 330 1.43 -4.77 -2.76
C PHE A 330 1.18 -4.23 -4.16
N SER A 331 2.21 -3.93 -4.92
CA SER A 331 2.11 -3.54 -6.32
C SER A 331 2.90 -4.53 -7.16
N PHE A 332 2.23 -5.11 -8.12
CA PHE A 332 2.81 -6.09 -9.03
C PHE A 332 2.78 -5.53 -10.45
N ASP A 333 3.90 -5.62 -11.15
CA ASP A 333 4.01 -5.31 -12.56
C ASP A 333 4.77 -6.44 -13.25
N GLN A 334 4.05 -7.28 -13.99
CA GLN A 334 4.60 -8.50 -14.59
C GLN A 334 5.42 -9.36 -13.60
N THR A 335 5.05 -9.33 -12.32
CA THR A 335 5.79 -9.98 -11.22
C THR A 335 5.54 -11.48 -11.23
N SER A 336 6.58 -12.28 -11.17
CA SER A 336 6.47 -13.74 -11.15
C SER A 336 5.79 -14.24 -9.88
N LEU A 337 5.07 -15.35 -9.95
CA LEU A 337 4.43 -15.97 -8.79
C LEU A 337 5.39 -16.17 -7.62
N TYR A 338 6.60 -16.63 -7.88
CA TYR A 338 7.61 -16.82 -6.83
C TYR A 338 7.99 -15.53 -6.12
N ALA A 339 8.12 -14.42 -6.85
CA ALA A 339 8.41 -13.11 -6.27
C ALA A 339 7.21 -12.57 -5.47
N VAL A 340 5.98 -12.75 -5.98
CA VAL A 340 4.75 -12.45 -5.23
C VAL A 340 4.71 -13.21 -3.91
N MET A 341 4.93 -14.53 -3.95
CA MET A 341 4.86 -15.37 -2.76
C MET A 341 5.95 -15.02 -1.73
N ARG A 342 7.17 -14.64 -2.14
CA ARG A 342 8.19 -14.14 -1.21
C ARG A 342 7.77 -12.86 -0.51
N GLN A 343 7.14 -11.90 -1.22
CA GLN A 343 6.62 -10.68 -0.60
C GLN A 343 5.51 -11.00 0.41
N LEU A 344 4.55 -11.88 0.04
CA LEU A 344 3.50 -12.33 0.96
C LEU A 344 4.06 -13.06 2.16
N ALA A 345 5.03 -13.95 1.95
CA ALA A 345 5.71 -14.67 3.01
C ALA A 345 6.29 -13.71 4.05
N ARG A 346 7.04 -12.69 3.61
CA ARG A 346 7.63 -11.69 4.51
C ARG A 346 6.58 -10.87 5.26
N TRP A 347 5.47 -10.48 4.59
CA TRP A 347 4.45 -9.62 5.20
C TRP A 347 3.50 -10.36 6.14
N TYR A 348 3.11 -11.58 5.81
CA TYR A 348 2.20 -12.38 6.63
C TYR A 348 2.91 -13.28 7.65
N ASP A 349 4.23 -13.29 7.68
CA ASP A 349 5.05 -14.19 8.52
C ASP A 349 4.66 -15.66 8.32
N VAL A 350 4.66 -16.11 7.07
CA VAL A 350 4.28 -17.48 6.67
C VAL A 350 5.36 -18.14 5.83
N GLU A 351 5.41 -19.47 5.85
CA GLU A 351 6.21 -20.28 4.95
C GLU A 351 5.45 -20.53 3.64
N ILE A 352 6.17 -20.66 2.53
CA ILE A 352 5.60 -21.00 1.24
C ILE A 352 6.06 -22.40 0.83
N GLU A 353 5.12 -23.24 0.51
CA GLU A 353 5.36 -24.59 -0.04
C GLU A 353 4.72 -24.70 -1.43
N TYR A 354 5.39 -25.38 -2.34
CA TYR A 354 4.92 -25.55 -3.72
C TYR A 354 4.63 -27.02 -3.97
N GLU A 355 3.38 -27.36 -4.31
CA GLU A 355 2.96 -28.70 -4.65
C GLU A 355 2.79 -28.85 -6.17
N GLY A 356 3.39 -29.88 -6.73
CA GLY A 356 3.28 -30.17 -8.17
C GLY A 356 4.10 -29.21 -9.06
N ARG A 357 3.75 -29.18 -10.34
CA ARG A 357 4.40 -28.30 -11.33
C ARG A 357 3.65 -26.97 -11.41
N ILE A 358 4.18 -25.96 -10.77
CA ILE A 358 3.58 -24.63 -10.77
C ILE A 358 3.77 -23.95 -12.12
N PRO A 359 2.70 -23.43 -12.76
CA PRO A 359 2.81 -22.73 -14.03
C PRO A 359 3.55 -21.39 -13.86
N ASP A 360 4.31 -20.99 -14.88
CA ASP A 360 4.91 -19.65 -14.92
C ASP A 360 3.79 -18.63 -15.13
N ARG A 361 3.44 -17.91 -14.06
CA ARG A 361 2.40 -16.88 -14.04
C ARG A 361 3.00 -15.57 -13.63
N ARG A 362 2.50 -14.50 -14.27
CA ARG A 362 2.85 -13.13 -13.94
C ARG A 362 1.65 -12.37 -13.47
N PHE A 363 1.85 -11.55 -12.46
CA PHE A 363 0.79 -10.81 -11.79
C PHE A 363 0.97 -9.31 -12.02
N GLY A 364 -0.16 -8.60 -12.14
CA GLY A 364 -0.21 -7.14 -12.26
C GLY A 364 -1.36 -6.57 -11.44
N GLY A 365 -1.18 -5.36 -10.93
CA GLY A 365 -2.17 -4.64 -10.13
C GLY A 365 -1.77 -4.45 -8.67
N ASP A 366 -2.61 -3.71 -7.96
CA ASP A 366 -2.36 -3.31 -6.58
C ASP A 366 -3.33 -3.99 -5.63
N ILE A 367 -2.81 -4.50 -4.50
CA ILE A 367 -3.61 -5.15 -3.46
C ILE A 367 -3.25 -4.52 -2.12
N SER A 368 -4.26 -4.18 -1.30
CA SER A 368 -4.03 -3.61 0.02
C SER A 368 -3.27 -4.58 0.94
N ARG A 369 -2.20 -4.11 1.57
CA ARG A 369 -1.45 -4.86 2.59
C ARG A 369 -2.23 -5.04 3.90
N ASN A 370 -3.32 -4.28 4.10
CA ASN A 370 -4.19 -4.42 5.27
C ASN A 370 -5.23 -5.55 5.13
N SER A 371 -5.32 -6.18 3.94
CA SER A 371 -6.16 -7.34 3.72
C SER A 371 -5.62 -8.58 4.42
N LYS A 372 -6.49 -9.50 4.80
CA LYS A 372 -6.11 -10.82 5.29
C LYS A 372 -5.48 -11.66 4.19
N ALA A 373 -4.65 -12.64 4.56
CA ALA A 373 -3.99 -13.49 3.58
C ALA A 373 -4.97 -14.21 2.64
N SER A 374 -6.08 -14.73 3.17
CA SER A 374 -7.12 -15.40 2.37
C SER A 374 -7.73 -14.49 1.30
N GLU A 375 -7.91 -13.19 1.59
CA GLU A 375 -8.46 -12.22 0.66
C GLU A 375 -7.48 -11.94 -0.49
N VAL A 376 -6.19 -11.79 -0.17
CA VAL A 376 -5.13 -11.59 -1.16
C VAL A 376 -4.99 -12.83 -2.05
N LEU A 377 -4.93 -14.03 -1.46
CA LEU A 377 -4.82 -15.28 -2.22
C LEU A 377 -6.00 -15.50 -3.16
N ARG A 378 -7.22 -15.18 -2.72
CA ARG A 378 -8.41 -15.24 -3.57
C ARG A 378 -8.30 -14.34 -4.82
N ILE A 379 -7.69 -13.16 -4.70
CA ILE A 379 -7.45 -12.28 -5.84
C ILE A 379 -6.46 -12.94 -6.81
N LEU A 380 -5.40 -13.55 -6.28
CA LEU A 380 -4.36 -14.21 -7.08
C LEU A 380 -4.87 -15.50 -7.77
N GLU A 381 -5.87 -16.19 -7.18
CA GLU A 381 -6.52 -17.38 -7.78
C GLU A 381 -7.19 -17.12 -9.13
N ALA A 382 -7.55 -15.86 -9.43
CA ALA A 382 -8.07 -15.48 -10.74
C ALA A 382 -7.11 -15.81 -11.92
N SER A 383 -5.83 -16.09 -11.61
CA SER A 383 -4.80 -16.46 -12.59
C SER A 383 -4.60 -17.98 -12.74
N ASN A 384 -5.57 -18.80 -12.31
CA ASN A 384 -5.51 -20.27 -12.33
C ASN A 384 -4.29 -20.83 -11.57
N VAL A 385 -4.07 -20.33 -10.38
CA VAL A 385 -3.16 -20.88 -9.38
C VAL A 385 -3.98 -21.06 -8.12
N HIS A 386 -3.89 -22.19 -7.46
CA HIS A 386 -4.68 -22.49 -6.26
C HIS A 386 -3.82 -22.39 -5.01
N PHE A 387 -4.45 -22.00 -3.90
CA PHE A 387 -3.77 -21.82 -2.63
C PHE A 387 -4.52 -22.51 -1.50
N ARG A 388 -3.77 -23.03 -0.54
CA ARG A 388 -4.29 -23.58 0.72
C ARG A 388 -3.49 -23.00 1.88
N ILE A 389 -4.19 -22.58 2.92
CA ILE A 389 -3.58 -22.07 4.15
C ILE A 389 -3.61 -23.19 5.20
N GLU A 390 -2.46 -23.53 5.74
CA GLU A 390 -2.31 -24.46 6.85
C GLU A 390 -1.46 -23.82 7.94
N ASP A 391 -2.08 -23.41 9.04
CA ASP A 391 -1.43 -22.68 10.13
C ASP A 391 -0.64 -21.45 9.65
N LYS A 392 0.68 -21.48 9.72
CA LYS A 392 1.59 -20.44 9.23
C LYS A 392 2.23 -20.78 7.87
N LYS A 393 1.57 -21.58 7.06
CA LYS A 393 2.06 -22.02 5.76
C LYS A 393 1.02 -21.73 4.67
N ILE A 394 1.48 -21.27 3.52
CA ILE A 394 0.70 -21.18 2.30
C ILE A 394 1.22 -22.21 1.33
N ILE A 395 0.36 -23.11 0.90
CA ILE A 395 0.65 -24.16 -0.10
C ILE A 395 0.14 -23.65 -1.44
N VAL A 396 1.03 -23.59 -2.43
CA VAL A 396 0.75 -23.17 -3.80
C VAL A 396 0.57 -24.40 -4.67
N MET A 397 -0.53 -24.50 -5.37
CA MET A 397 -0.92 -25.64 -6.20
C MET A 397 -1.17 -25.18 -7.63
N PRO A 398 -0.98 -26.08 -8.65
CA PRO A 398 -1.26 -25.79 -10.05
C PRO A 398 -2.73 -25.53 -10.34
#